data_81f648eea4c066787520af718fd3602b
#
_entry.id   81f648eea4c066787520af718fd3602b
#
_cell.length_a   1.000
_cell.length_b   1.000
_cell.length_c   1.000
_cell.angle_alpha   90.00
_cell.angle_beta   90.00
_cell.angle_gamma   90.00
#
_symmetry.space_group_name_H-M   'P 1'
#
loop_
_entity.id
_entity.type
_entity.pdbx_description
1 polymer ?
#
loop_
_entity_poly.entity_id
_entity_poly.type
_entity_poly.pdbx_seq_one_letter_code
_entity_poly.pdbx_strand_id
1 'polypeptide(L)'
;VPVEVSATGPRVIGAAARHAERIMFALGADPERIEWGIEIARDARVAAGHDPDELAYGAYVNVVCHSDLDRARDLVRGGLSTFARFSVMHGEVVGPVSDAQRKVMNELHENYDMKSHTRADSQQASVLTPDFVDSYAIVGNPEVCIERVGMLEALGLDKLIFVGATMGTNRDVAEQSDALIRDEVLPSLAH
;
A
#
# COMPACT_ATOMS: atom_id res chain seq x y z
N VAL A 1 -13.03 7.31 22.47
CA VAL A 1 -11.76 7.47 21.71
C VAL A 1 -11.97 6.78 20.37
N PRO A 2 -11.81 7.48 19.24
CA PRO A 2 -11.90 6.86 17.92
C PRO A 2 -10.90 5.72 17.76
N VAL A 3 -11.34 4.63 17.13
CA VAL A 3 -10.51 3.44 16.87
C VAL A 3 -10.26 3.32 15.37
N GLU A 4 -9.01 3.20 14.98
CA GLU A 4 -8.59 2.88 13.61
C GLU A 4 -8.07 1.44 13.58
N VAL A 5 -8.47 0.67 12.57
CA VAL A 5 -8.05 -0.74 12.43
C VAL A 5 -7.35 -0.93 11.10
N SER A 6 -6.10 -1.42 11.15
CA SER A 6 -5.38 -1.86 9.93
C SER A 6 -5.95 -3.18 9.43
N ALA A 7 -6.30 -3.24 8.15
CA ALA A 7 -6.95 -4.40 7.56
C ALA A 7 -6.41 -4.73 6.17
N THR A 8 -6.26 -6.04 5.89
CA THR A 8 -5.71 -6.55 4.63
C THR A 8 -6.56 -7.64 3.98
N GLY A 9 -7.46 -8.24 4.70
CA GLY A 9 -8.28 -9.34 4.20
C GLY A 9 -9.74 -9.22 4.58
N PRO A 10 -10.66 -9.88 3.87
CA PRO A 10 -12.10 -9.65 3.96
C PRO A 10 -12.66 -9.85 5.37
N ARG A 11 -12.12 -10.81 6.14
CA ARG A 11 -12.58 -11.06 7.51
C ARG A 11 -12.24 -9.90 8.45
N VAL A 12 -11.01 -9.37 8.36
CA VAL A 12 -10.55 -8.24 9.19
C VAL A 12 -11.23 -6.95 8.76
N ILE A 13 -11.35 -6.72 7.44
CA ILE A 13 -12.09 -5.58 6.88
C ILE A 13 -13.54 -5.59 7.39
N GLY A 14 -14.24 -6.72 7.26
CA GLY A 14 -15.61 -6.84 7.74
C GLY A 14 -15.76 -6.72 9.26
N ALA A 15 -14.80 -7.16 10.06
CA ALA A 15 -14.78 -6.95 11.50
C ALA A 15 -14.55 -5.48 11.85
N ALA A 16 -13.55 -4.84 11.23
CA ALA A 16 -13.23 -3.43 11.42
C ALA A 16 -14.42 -2.54 11.05
N ALA A 17 -15.09 -2.82 9.93
CA ALA A 17 -16.26 -2.06 9.46
C ALA A 17 -17.40 -2.01 10.47
N ARG A 18 -17.57 -3.03 11.31
CA ARG A 18 -18.62 -3.08 12.32
C ARG A 18 -18.26 -2.40 13.64
N HIS A 19 -16.98 -2.17 13.92
CA HIS A 19 -16.52 -1.81 15.26
C HIS A 19 -15.54 -0.62 15.32
N ALA A 20 -15.07 -0.14 14.18
CA ALA A 20 -14.11 0.97 14.11
C ALA A 20 -14.72 2.19 13.44
N GLU A 21 -14.16 3.35 13.71
CA GLU A 21 -14.50 4.62 13.05
C GLU A 21 -13.71 4.81 11.75
N ARG A 22 -12.56 4.14 11.60
CA ARG A 22 -11.77 4.15 10.37
C ARG A 22 -11.13 2.80 10.08
N ILE A 23 -11.12 2.42 8.81
CA ILE A 23 -10.28 1.33 8.31
C ILE A 23 -9.05 1.91 7.63
N MET A 24 -7.87 1.43 8.03
CA MET A 24 -6.60 1.71 7.37
C MET A 24 -6.22 0.50 6.53
N PHE A 25 -6.40 0.59 5.23
CA PHE A 25 -6.05 -0.50 4.31
C PHE A 25 -4.53 -0.66 4.16
N ALA A 26 -4.07 -1.91 4.09
CA ALA A 26 -2.70 -2.26 3.70
C ALA A 26 -2.78 -3.21 2.49
N LEU A 27 -3.34 -2.70 1.39
CA LEU A 27 -3.68 -3.43 0.16
C LEU A 27 -2.77 -3.07 -1.03
N GLY A 28 -1.77 -2.21 -0.81
CA GLY A 28 -0.97 -1.56 -1.85
C GLY A 28 -1.64 -0.29 -2.36
N ALA A 29 -0.98 0.35 -3.34
CA ALA A 29 -1.47 1.57 -4.00
C ALA A 29 -2.25 1.27 -5.29
N ASP A 30 -2.84 0.09 -5.38
CA ASP A 30 -3.65 -0.36 -6.51
C ASP A 30 -5.12 0.04 -6.28
N PRO A 31 -5.71 0.91 -7.13
CA PRO A 31 -7.08 1.38 -6.97
C PRO A 31 -8.13 0.27 -6.92
N GLU A 32 -7.99 -0.78 -7.75
CA GLU A 32 -8.96 -1.90 -7.78
C GLU A 32 -8.99 -2.65 -6.45
N ARG A 33 -7.83 -2.79 -5.80
CA ARG A 33 -7.72 -3.45 -4.50
C ARG A 33 -8.29 -2.60 -3.37
N ILE A 34 -8.11 -1.30 -3.42
CA ILE A 34 -8.70 -0.36 -2.46
C ILE A 34 -10.22 -0.34 -2.61
N GLU A 35 -10.73 -0.23 -3.83
CA GLU A 35 -12.17 -0.26 -4.12
C GLU A 35 -12.81 -1.57 -3.60
N TRP A 36 -12.20 -2.72 -3.90
CA TRP A 36 -12.61 -4.00 -3.36
C TRP A 36 -12.67 -4.01 -1.81
N GLY A 37 -11.69 -3.40 -1.15
CA GLY A 37 -11.68 -3.29 0.31
C GLY A 37 -12.82 -2.42 0.84
N ILE A 38 -13.12 -1.32 0.17
CA ILE A 38 -14.23 -0.41 0.49
C ILE A 38 -15.59 -1.12 0.32
N GLU A 39 -15.78 -1.85 -0.78
CA GLU A 39 -17.01 -2.63 -1.03
C GLU A 39 -17.28 -3.64 0.09
N ILE A 40 -16.28 -4.42 0.51
CA ILE A 40 -16.41 -5.36 1.63
C ILE A 40 -16.80 -4.64 2.93
N ALA A 41 -16.19 -3.49 3.19
CA ALA A 41 -16.48 -2.72 4.39
C ALA A 41 -17.91 -2.18 4.39
N ARG A 42 -18.38 -1.63 3.27
CA ARG A 42 -19.75 -1.15 3.09
C ARG A 42 -20.78 -2.26 3.27
N ASP A 43 -20.56 -3.39 2.61
CA ASP A 43 -21.46 -4.57 2.73
C ASP A 43 -21.54 -5.07 4.18
N ALA A 44 -20.42 -5.12 4.88
CA ALA A 44 -20.37 -5.55 6.28
C ALA A 44 -21.13 -4.57 7.21
N ARG A 45 -21.09 -3.26 6.95
CA ARG A 45 -21.87 -2.25 7.69
C ARG A 45 -23.37 -2.42 7.44
N VAL A 46 -23.77 -2.51 6.17
CA VAL A 46 -25.17 -2.72 5.80
C VAL A 46 -25.72 -3.99 6.47
N ALA A 47 -24.98 -5.10 6.40
CA ALA A 47 -25.36 -6.36 7.02
C ALA A 47 -25.48 -6.28 8.56
N ALA A 48 -24.78 -5.34 9.20
CA ALA A 48 -24.85 -5.08 10.63
C ALA A 48 -25.90 -4.02 11.03
N GLY A 49 -26.59 -3.41 10.06
CA GLY A 49 -27.57 -2.36 10.29
C GLY A 49 -26.95 -0.99 10.59
N HIS A 50 -25.69 -0.78 10.20
CA HIS A 50 -24.98 0.49 10.30
C HIS A 50 -25.03 1.27 8.98
N ASP A 51 -24.93 2.60 9.07
CA ASP A 51 -24.78 3.45 7.89
C ASP A 51 -23.38 3.24 7.24
N PRO A 52 -23.31 2.80 5.98
CA PRO A 52 -22.02 2.61 5.29
C PRO A 52 -21.28 3.92 5.04
N ASP A 53 -21.94 5.08 5.09
CA ASP A 53 -21.32 6.37 4.81
C ASP A 53 -20.69 7.02 6.07
N GLU A 54 -20.91 6.47 7.24
CA GLU A 54 -20.29 6.92 8.49
C GLU A 54 -18.89 6.36 8.75
N LEU A 55 -18.40 5.41 7.91
CA LEU A 55 -17.09 4.80 8.06
C LEU A 55 -16.05 5.57 7.26
N ALA A 56 -15.00 6.03 7.94
CA ALA A 56 -13.86 6.66 7.29
C ALA A 56 -12.86 5.63 6.74
N TYR A 57 -12.17 5.99 5.66
CA TYR A 57 -11.19 5.12 5.01
C TYR A 57 -9.83 5.78 4.89
N GLY A 58 -8.79 5.00 5.06
CA GLY A 58 -7.43 5.41 4.81
C GLY A 58 -6.58 4.23 4.33
N ALA A 59 -5.33 4.49 3.97
CA ALA A 59 -4.41 3.45 3.56
C ALA A 59 -2.97 3.72 3.98
N TYR A 60 -2.23 2.64 4.21
CA TYR A 60 -0.77 2.64 4.20
C TYR A 60 -0.31 2.38 2.78
N VAL A 61 0.46 3.29 2.22
CA VAL A 61 0.98 3.19 0.85
C VAL A 61 2.49 3.36 0.83
N ASN A 62 3.18 2.50 0.12
CA ASN A 62 4.60 2.67 -0.11
C ASN A 62 4.80 3.77 -1.16
N VAL A 63 5.49 4.84 -0.80
CA VAL A 63 5.70 6.02 -1.65
C VAL A 63 7.18 6.37 -1.68
N VAL A 64 7.75 6.43 -2.88
CA VAL A 64 9.13 6.91 -3.11
C VAL A 64 9.15 7.82 -4.33
N CYS A 65 9.56 9.08 -4.11
CA CYS A 65 9.63 10.09 -5.15
C CYS A 65 11.07 10.26 -5.64
N HIS A 66 11.33 9.94 -6.91
CA HIS A 66 12.63 10.15 -7.54
C HIS A 66 12.49 10.21 -9.06
N SER A 67 13.28 11.09 -9.73
CA SER A 67 13.24 11.25 -11.19
C SER A 67 13.80 10.02 -11.95
N ASP A 68 14.72 9.29 -11.33
CA ASP A 68 15.20 7.99 -11.81
C ASP A 68 14.31 6.90 -11.24
N LEU A 69 13.47 6.31 -12.09
CA LEU A 69 12.46 5.33 -11.72
C LEU A 69 13.08 4.02 -11.18
N ASP A 70 14.22 3.60 -11.69
CA ASP A 70 14.88 2.38 -11.21
C ASP A 70 15.40 2.56 -9.78
N ARG A 71 15.94 3.75 -9.46
CA ARG A 71 16.29 4.09 -8.07
C ARG A 71 15.06 4.14 -7.16
N ALA A 72 13.95 4.71 -7.63
CA ALA A 72 12.70 4.73 -6.86
C ALA A 72 12.23 3.30 -6.53
N ARG A 73 12.24 2.42 -7.52
CA ARG A 73 11.89 1.00 -7.35
C ARG A 73 12.80 0.29 -6.34
N ASP A 74 14.11 0.52 -6.41
CA ASP A 74 15.08 -0.10 -5.49
C ASP A 74 14.87 0.38 -4.05
N LEU A 75 14.57 1.66 -3.85
CA LEU A 75 14.32 2.22 -2.53
C LEU A 75 13.08 1.61 -1.84
N VAL A 76 12.06 1.21 -2.59
CA VAL A 76 10.77 0.78 -2.04
C VAL A 76 10.66 -0.73 -1.81
N ARG A 77 11.43 -1.56 -2.54
CA ARG A 77 11.24 -3.02 -2.64
C ARG A 77 11.15 -3.75 -1.31
N GLY A 78 12.02 -3.46 -0.36
CA GLY A 78 12.04 -4.16 0.92
C GLY A 78 10.79 -3.93 1.75
N GLY A 79 10.36 -2.68 1.92
CA GLY A 79 9.10 -2.33 2.58
C GLY A 79 7.90 -2.86 1.82
N LEU A 80 7.89 -2.71 0.50
CA LEU A 80 6.83 -3.20 -0.37
C LEU A 80 6.64 -4.72 -0.27
N SER A 81 7.73 -5.50 -0.19
CA SER A 81 7.66 -6.96 -0.01
C SER A 81 6.89 -7.36 1.25
N THR A 82 7.03 -6.58 2.30
CA THR A 82 6.29 -6.78 3.56
C THR A 82 4.80 -6.52 3.39
N PHE A 83 4.43 -5.41 2.74
CA PHE A 83 3.03 -5.07 2.51
C PHE A 83 2.35 -6.04 1.51
N ALA A 84 3.05 -6.40 0.43
CA ALA A 84 2.54 -7.37 -0.54
C ALA A 84 2.29 -8.75 0.10
N ARG A 85 3.15 -9.16 1.05
CA ARG A 85 2.98 -10.42 1.78
C ARG A 85 1.65 -10.50 2.54
N PHE A 86 1.11 -9.39 3.04
CA PHE A 86 -0.17 -9.40 3.75
C PHE A 86 -1.32 -9.94 2.88
N SER A 87 -1.24 -9.77 1.56
CA SER A 87 -2.25 -10.26 0.62
C SER A 87 -2.14 -11.76 0.32
N VAL A 88 -1.05 -12.42 0.73
CA VAL A 88 -0.78 -13.86 0.47
C VAL A 88 -0.29 -14.58 1.73
N MET A 89 -0.53 -14.01 2.90
CA MET A 89 0.04 -14.49 4.18
C MET A 89 -0.32 -15.96 4.50
N HIS A 90 -1.46 -16.43 4.03
CA HIS A 90 -1.97 -17.80 4.26
C HIS A 90 -1.82 -18.71 3.04
N GLY A 91 -0.99 -18.36 2.05
CA GLY A 91 -0.72 -19.15 0.86
C GLY A 91 -1.70 -18.93 -0.29
N GLU A 92 -2.82 -18.27 -0.04
CA GLU A 92 -3.78 -17.88 -1.08
C GLU A 92 -3.77 -16.36 -1.23
N VAL A 93 -3.69 -15.90 -2.50
CA VAL A 93 -3.77 -14.48 -2.81
C VAL A 93 -5.19 -13.98 -2.60
N VAL A 94 -5.37 -12.95 -1.79
CA VAL A 94 -6.66 -12.37 -1.44
C VAL A 94 -6.87 -11.04 -2.18
N GLY A 95 -8.06 -10.86 -2.74
CA GLY A 95 -8.47 -9.67 -3.49
C GLY A 95 -8.13 -9.72 -4.98
N PRO A 96 -8.54 -8.69 -5.75
CA PRO A 96 -8.28 -8.62 -7.18
C PRO A 96 -6.79 -8.48 -7.46
N VAL A 97 -6.30 -9.29 -8.39
CA VAL A 97 -4.91 -9.24 -8.90
C VAL A 97 -4.87 -9.83 -10.30
N SER A 98 -3.99 -9.31 -11.14
CA SER A 98 -3.66 -9.94 -12.41
C SER A 98 -2.89 -11.25 -12.20
N ASP A 99 -2.83 -12.09 -13.23
CA ASP A 99 -2.05 -13.35 -13.18
C ASP A 99 -0.55 -13.06 -12.94
N ALA A 100 -0.03 -11.97 -13.48
CA ALA A 100 1.36 -11.55 -13.25
C ALA A 100 1.60 -11.18 -11.78
N GLN A 101 0.71 -10.38 -11.18
CA GLN A 101 0.78 -10.02 -9.76
C GLN A 101 0.63 -11.25 -8.86
N ARG A 102 -0.30 -12.16 -9.19
CA ARG A 102 -0.50 -13.42 -8.47
C ARG A 102 0.77 -14.27 -8.45
N LYS A 103 1.46 -14.38 -9.58
CA LYS A 103 2.73 -15.09 -9.68
C LYS A 103 3.79 -14.51 -8.74
N VAL A 104 3.97 -13.19 -8.76
CA VAL A 104 4.91 -12.48 -7.88
C VAL A 104 4.56 -12.70 -6.40
N MET A 105 3.27 -12.60 -6.03
CA MET A 105 2.83 -12.80 -4.64
C MET A 105 3.06 -14.23 -4.15
N ASN A 106 2.83 -15.25 -5.00
CA ASN A 106 3.10 -16.64 -4.65
C ASN A 106 4.61 -16.87 -4.45
N GLU A 107 5.43 -16.39 -5.37
CA GLU A 107 6.88 -16.48 -5.27
C GLU A 107 7.41 -15.74 -4.03
N LEU A 108 6.82 -14.58 -3.70
CA LEU A 108 7.09 -13.85 -2.46
C LEU A 108 6.76 -14.68 -1.23
N HIS A 109 5.61 -15.35 -1.21
CA HIS A 109 5.19 -16.19 -0.08
C HIS A 109 6.17 -17.37 0.14
N GLU A 110 6.57 -18.04 -0.93
CA GLU A 110 7.49 -19.18 -0.89
C GLU A 110 8.90 -18.82 -0.41
N ASN A 111 9.36 -17.60 -0.74
CA ASN A 111 10.71 -17.14 -0.46
C ASN A 111 10.82 -16.18 0.75
N TYR A 112 9.76 -16.01 1.53
CA TYR A 112 9.76 -15.02 2.60
C TYR A 112 10.55 -15.46 3.83
N ASP A 113 11.63 -14.73 4.13
CA ASP A 113 12.43 -14.90 5.35
C ASP A 113 12.16 -13.76 6.34
N MET A 114 11.59 -14.10 7.49
CA MET A 114 11.32 -13.16 8.59
C MET A 114 12.59 -12.52 9.17
N LYS A 115 13.77 -13.13 9.03
CA LYS A 115 15.04 -12.55 9.51
C LYS A 115 15.51 -11.41 8.63
N SER A 116 15.08 -11.40 7.37
CA SER A 116 15.38 -10.36 6.38
C SER A 116 14.17 -9.43 6.14
N HIS A 117 13.25 -9.37 7.12
CA HIS A 117 12.05 -8.55 7.05
C HIS A 117 12.37 -7.07 6.77
N THR A 118 11.66 -6.45 5.83
CA THR A 118 11.84 -5.05 5.39
C THR A 118 13.20 -4.68 4.78
N ARG A 119 14.09 -5.61 4.50
CA ARG A 119 15.40 -5.29 3.94
C ARG A 119 15.38 -5.23 2.42
N ALA A 120 16.05 -4.22 1.86
CA ALA A 120 16.17 -4.05 0.40
C ALA A 120 16.97 -5.18 -0.27
N ASP A 121 17.97 -5.73 0.42
CA ASP A 121 18.86 -6.81 -0.05
C ASP A 121 18.32 -8.22 0.26
N SER A 122 17.04 -8.34 0.64
CA SER A 122 16.40 -9.62 0.94
C SER A 122 16.00 -10.38 -0.33
N GLN A 123 15.93 -11.72 -0.22
CA GLN A 123 15.43 -12.55 -1.32
C GLN A 123 13.99 -12.20 -1.69
N GLN A 124 13.13 -11.93 -0.72
CA GLN A 124 11.76 -11.51 -0.96
C GLN A 124 11.64 -10.16 -1.68
N ALA A 125 12.58 -9.24 -1.49
CA ALA A 125 12.60 -8.00 -2.25
C ALA A 125 13.01 -8.22 -3.72
N SER A 126 13.86 -9.21 -4.00
CA SER A 126 14.36 -9.50 -5.34
C SER A 126 13.32 -10.13 -6.26
N VAL A 127 12.27 -10.77 -5.73
CA VAL A 127 11.20 -11.37 -6.55
C VAL A 127 10.21 -10.34 -7.10
N LEU A 128 10.21 -9.12 -6.55
CA LEU A 128 9.32 -8.05 -7.01
C LEU A 128 9.75 -7.55 -8.39
N THR A 129 8.93 -7.77 -9.41
CA THR A 129 9.18 -7.24 -10.75
C THR A 129 8.95 -5.73 -10.81
N PRO A 130 9.58 -5.00 -11.77
CA PRO A 130 9.29 -3.58 -11.97
C PRO A 130 7.80 -3.27 -12.11
N ASP A 131 7.08 -4.01 -12.95
CA ASP A 131 5.64 -3.82 -13.16
C ASP A 131 4.82 -4.04 -11.89
N PHE A 132 5.22 -5.00 -11.04
CA PHE A 132 4.59 -5.21 -9.75
C PHE A 132 4.82 -4.02 -8.82
N VAL A 133 6.05 -3.52 -8.76
CA VAL A 133 6.38 -2.33 -7.94
C VAL A 133 5.55 -1.13 -8.40
N ASP A 134 5.50 -0.86 -9.70
CA ASP A 134 4.78 0.29 -10.27
C ASP A 134 3.26 0.22 -10.03
N SER A 135 2.69 -0.98 -9.99
CA SER A 135 1.26 -1.16 -9.71
C SER A 135 0.93 -1.09 -8.22
N TYR A 136 1.80 -1.66 -7.37
CA TYR A 136 1.51 -1.88 -5.95
C TYR A 136 2.05 -0.79 -5.01
N ALA A 137 2.99 0.04 -5.48
CA ALA A 137 3.53 1.21 -4.81
C ALA A 137 3.31 2.48 -5.63
N ILE A 138 3.57 3.63 -5.04
CA ILE A 138 3.66 4.92 -5.73
C ILE A 138 5.14 5.23 -5.89
N VAL A 139 5.65 5.13 -7.12
CA VAL A 139 7.05 5.40 -7.47
C VAL A 139 7.12 6.26 -8.71
N GLY A 140 7.99 7.25 -8.72
CA GLY A 140 8.18 8.15 -9.86
C GLY A 140 8.61 9.55 -9.44
N ASN A 141 8.54 10.48 -10.38
CA ASN A 141 8.76 11.90 -10.13
C ASN A 141 7.57 12.53 -9.35
N PRO A 142 7.67 13.80 -8.89
CA PRO A 142 6.58 14.43 -8.11
C PRO A 142 5.22 14.39 -8.79
N GLU A 143 5.16 14.64 -10.10
CA GLU A 143 3.91 14.68 -10.87
C GLU A 143 3.21 13.32 -10.85
N VAL A 144 3.95 12.22 -11.05
CA VAL A 144 3.43 10.85 -10.98
C VAL A 144 2.96 10.53 -9.56
N CYS A 145 3.72 10.93 -8.54
CA CYS A 145 3.33 10.70 -7.15
C CYS A 145 2.02 11.43 -6.81
N ILE A 146 1.87 12.69 -7.21
CA ILE A 146 0.66 13.50 -7.00
C ILE A 146 -0.54 12.87 -7.72
N GLU A 147 -0.39 12.51 -8.99
CA GLU A 147 -1.45 11.86 -9.78
C GLU A 147 -1.92 10.56 -9.10
N ARG A 148 -0.97 9.69 -8.72
CA ARG A 148 -1.28 8.39 -8.09
C ARG A 148 -1.95 8.56 -6.72
N VAL A 149 -1.56 9.54 -5.93
CA VAL A 149 -2.24 9.87 -4.67
C VAL A 149 -3.66 10.35 -4.95
N GLY A 150 -3.85 11.26 -5.90
CA GLY A 150 -5.18 11.75 -6.31
C GLY A 150 -6.13 10.63 -6.77
N MET A 151 -5.61 9.58 -7.42
CA MET A 151 -6.42 8.41 -7.77
C MET A 151 -6.97 7.68 -6.53
N LEU A 152 -6.17 7.59 -5.46
CA LEU A 152 -6.62 6.96 -4.21
C LEU A 152 -7.58 7.85 -3.42
N GLU A 153 -7.35 9.16 -3.39
CA GLU A 153 -8.26 10.14 -2.78
C GLU A 153 -9.63 10.15 -3.47
N ALA A 154 -9.66 10.01 -4.80
CA ALA A 154 -10.90 9.94 -5.57
C ALA A 154 -11.78 8.72 -5.22
N LEU A 155 -11.21 7.66 -4.61
CA LEU A 155 -11.96 6.53 -4.07
C LEU A 155 -12.58 6.80 -2.69
N GLY A 156 -12.36 7.98 -2.11
CA GLY A 156 -12.89 8.37 -0.82
C GLY A 156 -11.95 8.06 0.35
N LEU A 157 -10.66 7.90 0.10
CA LEU A 157 -9.67 7.83 1.19
C LEU A 157 -9.39 9.24 1.70
N ASP A 158 -9.62 9.48 2.98
CA ASP A 158 -9.38 10.76 3.66
C ASP A 158 -8.06 10.79 4.47
N LYS A 159 -7.34 9.66 4.50
CA LYS A 159 -6.07 9.53 5.21
C LYS A 159 -5.12 8.59 4.48
N LEU A 160 -3.95 9.09 4.09
CA LEU A 160 -2.88 8.26 3.56
C LEU A 160 -1.65 8.35 4.47
N ILE A 161 -1.09 7.20 4.81
CA ILE A 161 0.19 7.11 5.54
C ILE A 161 1.24 6.63 4.55
N PHE A 162 2.18 7.53 4.21
CA PHE A 162 3.27 7.23 3.30
C PHE A 162 4.35 6.43 4.04
N VAL A 163 4.69 5.28 3.48
CA VAL A 163 5.81 4.44 3.90
C VAL A 163 6.92 4.64 2.88
N GLY A 164 7.96 5.35 3.29
CA GLY A 164 9.06 5.80 2.42
C GLY A 164 10.10 4.72 2.12
N ALA A 165 11.32 5.17 1.89
CA ALA A 165 12.45 4.33 1.51
C ALA A 165 12.77 3.24 2.56
N THR A 166 13.19 2.10 2.05
CA THR A 166 13.45 0.89 2.84
C THR A 166 14.81 0.95 3.56
N MET A 167 14.91 0.31 4.71
CA MET A 167 16.17 0.12 5.42
C MET A 167 17.20 -0.65 4.57
N GLY A 168 18.46 -0.20 4.61
CA GLY A 168 19.56 -0.83 3.87
C GLY A 168 19.72 -0.33 2.44
N THR A 169 18.92 0.66 2.01
CA THR A 169 19.09 1.37 0.74
C THR A 169 20.11 2.51 0.84
N ASN A 170 20.47 3.10 -0.30
CA ASN A 170 21.35 4.26 -0.34
C ASN A 170 20.70 5.46 0.40
N ARG A 171 21.35 5.91 1.46
CA ARG A 171 20.84 6.96 2.34
C ARG A 171 20.66 8.31 1.63
N ASP A 172 21.63 8.70 0.80
CA ASP A 172 21.58 10.00 0.11
C ASP A 172 20.40 10.05 -0.87
N VAL A 173 20.13 8.92 -1.55
CA VAL A 173 18.99 8.80 -2.47
C VAL A 173 17.65 8.77 -1.70
N ALA A 174 17.62 8.13 -0.54
CA ALA A 174 16.45 8.13 0.34
C ALA A 174 16.14 9.55 0.85
N GLU A 175 17.16 10.30 1.29
CA GLU A 175 17.01 11.69 1.74
C GLU A 175 16.55 12.62 0.60
N GLN A 176 16.98 12.37 -0.66
CA GLN A 176 16.48 13.08 -1.84
C GLN A 176 14.98 12.79 -2.07
N SER A 177 14.57 11.54 -1.97
CA SER A 177 13.16 11.16 -2.07
C SER A 177 12.31 11.84 -1.00
N ASP A 178 12.74 11.81 0.24
CA ASP A 178 12.02 12.43 1.35
C ASP A 178 11.92 13.95 1.18
N ALA A 179 12.95 14.61 0.64
CA ALA A 179 12.93 16.02 0.30
C ALA A 179 11.89 16.34 -0.78
N LEU A 180 11.85 15.57 -1.89
CA LEU A 180 10.86 15.73 -2.95
C LEU A 180 9.42 15.52 -2.44
N ILE A 181 9.21 14.52 -1.60
CA ILE A 181 7.89 14.27 -0.99
C ILE A 181 7.49 15.48 -0.13
N ARG A 182 8.36 15.95 0.75
CA ARG A 182 8.08 17.07 1.66
C ARG A 182 7.88 18.40 0.93
N ASP A 183 8.70 18.69 -0.06
CA ASP A 183 8.82 20.03 -0.64
C ASP A 183 7.96 20.22 -1.90
N GLU A 184 7.60 19.12 -2.60
CA GLU A 184 6.84 19.17 -3.85
C GLU A 184 5.52 18.37 -3.78
N VAL A 185 5.54 17.12 -3.27
CA VAL A 185 4.34 16.28 -3.29
C VAL A 185 3.33 16.71 -2.24
N LEU A 186 3.73 16.77 -0.95
CA LEU A 186 2.80 17.10 0.14
C LEU A 186 2.14 18.48 0.02
N PRO A 187 2.86 19.55 -0.39
CA PRO A 187 2.22 20.85 -0.57
C PRO A 187 1.17 20.88 -1.68
N SER A 188 1.33 20.02 -2.71
CA SER A 188 0.38 19.93 -3.84
C SER A 188 -0.89 19.14 -3.50
N LEU A 189 -0.88 18.36 -2.40
CA LEU A 189 -2.03 17.60 -1.89
C LEU A 189 -2.79 18.34 -0.78
N ALA A 190 -2.26 19.47 -0.28
CA ALA A 190 -2.93 20.28 0.72
C ALA A 190 -4.07 21.11 0.07
N HIS A 191 -5.32 20.73 0.36
CA HIS A 191 -6.54 21.41 -0.11
C HIS A 191 -7.13 22.30 0.95
#